data_50bf1bd15f75a30cdd3fea72bb84b84a
#
_entry.id   50bf1bd15f75a30cdd3fea72bb84b84a
#
_cell.length_a   1.000
_cell.length_b   1.000
_cell.length_c   1.000
_cell.angle_alpha   90.00
_cell.angle_beta   90.00
_cell.angle_gamma   90.00
#
_symmetry.space_group_name_H-M   'P 1'
#
loop_
_entity.id
_entity.type
_entity.pdbx_description
1 polymer ?
#
loop_
_entity_poly.entity_id
_entity_poly.type
_entity_poly.pdbx_seq_one_letter_code
_entity_poly.pdbx_strand_id
1 'polypeptide(L)'
;MNLQAVKAIYFFEMARFFRTLLQSFVSPVISTSLYFVVFGTAIGSRIQEVEGISYGAFIVPGLIMLSVMTQATSNGSFGIYFPKFIGTIYELLSAPINYFEILLGYVGAAATKALFIGLVILVTADIFVDLKIMYPVAMILFLVLTCISFSLLGFILGIWARNFEQLQLVPLLVVTPLVFLGGSFYSVSMLPPIWQKITLFNPVVYLVSGFRWSFFGNADVPIIVSLLAISSFTIACIVIVAWIFKTGWRIKQ
;
A
#
# COMPACT_ATOMS: atom_id res chain seq x y z
N MET A 1 12.16 12.73 22.21
CA MET A 1 11.08 12.54 21.21
C MET A 1 9.86 13.31 21.68
N ASN A 2 9.39 14.27 20.86
CA ASN A 2 8.22 15.08 21.17
C ASN A 2 6.93 14.35 20.72
N LEU A 3 6.38 13.52 21.60
CA LEU A 3 5.15 12.74 21.30
C LEU A 3 3.93 13.64 21.05
N GLN A 4 3.90 14.87 21.60
CA GLN A 4 2.80 15.82 21.36
C GLN A 4 2.80 16.28 19.89
N ALA A 5 3.96 16.55 19.32
CA ALA A 5 4.08 16.91 17.91
C ALA A 5 3.65 15.76 16.98
N VAL A 6 4.09 14.52 17.26
CA VAL A 6 3.64 13.33 16.52
C VAL A 6 2.12 13.19 16.55
N LYS A 7 1.53 13.30 17.76
CA LYS A 7 0.08 13.23 17.92
C LYS A 7 -0.64 14.36 17.19
N ALA A 8 -0.13 15.58 17.25
CA ALA A 8 -0.76 16.72 16.58
C ALA A 8 -0.82 16.51 15.05
N ILE A 9 0.29 16.10 14.42
CA ILE A 9 0.35 15.81 12.99
C ILE A 9 -0.59 14.64 12.66
N TYR A 10 -0.51 13.55 13.42
CA TYR A 10 -1.31 12.35 13.19
C TYR A 10 -2.82 12.65 13.28
N PHE A 11 -3.27 13.31 14.35
CA PHE A 11 -4.69 13.64 14.51
C PHE A 11 -5.20 14.66 13.51
N PHE A 12 -4.37 15.62 13.09
CA PHE A 12 -4.71 16.55 12.01
C PHE A 12 -5.00 15.79 10.71
N GLU A 13 -4.11 14.86 10.34
CA GLU A 13 -4.27 14.02 9.17
C GLU A 13 -5.46 13.07 9.26
N MET A 14 -5.70 12.49 10.43
CA MET A 14 -6.87 11.63 10.65
C MET A 14 -8.18 12.45 10.64
N ALA A 15 -8.20 13.65 11.21
CA ALA A 15 -9.38 14.52 11.15
C ALA A 15 -9.73 14.90 9.69
N ARG A 16 -8.72 15.13 8.84
CA ARG A 16 -8.92 15.34 7.40
C ARG A 16 -9.55 14.12 6.73
N PHE A 17 -9.07 12.92 7.05
CA PHE A 17 -9.61 11.67 6.54
C PHE A 17 -11.08 11.48 6.93
N PHE A 18 -11.43 11.73 8.19
CA PHE A 18 -12.81 11.62 8.67
C PHE A 18 -13.78 12.60 8.03
N ARG A 19 -13.32 13.75 7.54
CA ARG A 19 -14.15 14.69 6.76
C ARG A 19 -14.47 14.18 5.35
N THR A 20 -13.67 13.28 4.80
CA THR A 20 -13.81 12.72 3.44
C THR A 20 -14.12 11.24 3.46
N LEU A 21 -14.74 10.72 4.53
CA LEU A 21 -15.02 9.29 4.73
C LEU A 21 -15.73 8.64 3.54
N LEU A 22 -16.82 9.26 3.06
CA LEU A 22 -17.59 8.74 1.94
C LEU A 22 -16.69 8.51 0.71
N GLN A 23 -15.89 9.49 0.34
CA GLN A 23 -14.99 9.38 -0.81
C GLN A 23 -13.87 8.37 -0.57
N SER A 24 -13.33 8.33 0.66
CA SER A 24 -12.20 7.48 1.02
C SER A 24 -12.55 6.01 1.13
N PHE A 25 -13.79 5.66 1.53
CA PHE A 25 -14.23 4.28 1.70
C PHE A 25 -15.12 3.79 0.56
N VAL A 26 -16.09 4.58 0.14
CA VAL A 26 -17.08 4.15 -0.85
C VAL A 26 -16.43 3.85 -2.19
N SER A 27 -15.49 4.67 -2.63
CA SER A 27 -14.81 4.46 -3.91
C SER A 27 -14.01 3.15 -3.95
N PRO A 28 -13.11 2.82 -2.99
CA PRO A 28 -12.44 1.53 -2.95
C PRO A 28 -13.40 0.34 -2.82
N VAL A 29 -14.46 0.45 -2.01
CA VAL A 29 -15.44 -0.62 -1.84
C VAL A 29 -16.19 -0.89 -3.13
N ILE A 30 -16.70 0.14 -3.81
CA ILE A 30 -17.39 -0.03 -5.09
C ILE A 30 -16.44 -0.63 -6.12
N SER A 31 -15.23 -0.09 -6.27
CA SER A 31 -14.25 -0.61 -7.24
C SER A 31 -13.92 -2.07 -6.98
N THR A 32 -13.67 -2.44 -5.72
CA THR A 32 -13.35 -3.82 -5.35
C THR A 32 -14.55 -4.75 -5.55
N SER A 33 -15.77 -4.31 -5.19
CA SER A 33 -16.99 -5.08 -5.45
C SER A 33 -17.21 -5.33 -6.94
N LEU A 34 -16.95 -4.32 -7.80
CA LEU A 34 -17.00 -4.50 -9.26
C LEU A 34 -15.94 -5.49 -9.74
N TYR A 35 -14.73 -5.45 -9.18
CA TYR A 35 -13.72 -6.46 -9.49
C TYR A 35 -14.20 -7.86 -9.11
N PHE A 36 -14.81 -8.06 -7.95
CA PHE A 36 -15.36 -9.36 -7.55
C PHE A 36 -16.47 -9.83 -8.48
N VAL A 37 -17.39 -8.95 -8.85
CA VAL A 37 -18.45 -9.29 -9.80
C VAL A 37 -17.87 -9.67 -11.17
N VAL A 38 -16.96 -8.85 -11.73
CA VAL A 38 -16.40 -9.11 -13.06
C VAL A 38 -15.48 -10.34 -13.06
N PHE A 39 -14.49 -10.37 -12.18
CA PHE A 39 -13.49 -11.43 -12.16
C PHE A 39 -14.03 -12.71 -11.50
N GLY A 40 -14.81 -12.60 -10.44
CA GLY A 40 -15.42 -13.75 -9.76
C GLY A 40 -16.48 -14.45 -10.59
N THR A 41 -17.34 -13.71 -11.31
CA THR A 41 -18.40 -14.30 -12.11
C THR A 41 -17.99 -14.56 -13.56
N ALA A 42 -17.50 -13.54 -14.30
CA ALA A 42 -17.21 -13.67 -15.72
C ALA A 42 -15.98 -14.55 -16.00
N ILE A 43 -14.90 -14.38 -15.23
CA ILE A 43 -13.67 -15.18 -15.39
C ILE A 43 -13.76 -16.47 -14.56
N GLY A 44 -14.29 -16.41 -13.33
CA GLY A 44 -14.49 -17.57 -12.47
C GLY A 44 -15.41 -18.63 -13.06
N SER A 45 -16.32 -18.28 -13.99
CA SER A 45 -17.11 -19.27 -14.76
C SER A 45 -16.25 -20.11 -15.71
N ARG A 46 -15.08 -19.59 -16.14
CA ARG A 46 -14.15 -20.29 -17.06
C ARG A 46 -12.96 -20.89 -16.33
N ILE A 47 -12.46 -20.21 -15.30
CA ILE A 47 -11.36 -20.68 -14.44
C ILE A 47 -11.99 -20.94 -13.08
N GLN A 48 -12.36 -22.20 -12.81
CA GLN A 48 -13.04 -22.54 -11.56
C GLN A 48 -12.08 -22.47 -10.37
N GLU A 49 -10.86 -22.98 -10.54
CA GLU A 49 -9.85 -23.05 -9.47
C GLU A 49 -8.45 -22.70 -9.98
N VAL A 50 -7.68 -22.09 -9.11
CA VAL A 50 -6.22 -21.86 -9.26
C VAL A 50 -5.56 -22.46 -8.03
N GLU A 51 -4.67 -23.43 -8.22
CA GLU A 51 -3.95 -24.14 -7.14
C GLU A 51 -4.90 -24.75 -6.08
N GLY A 52 -6.08 -25.23 -6.48
CA GLY A 52 -7.07 -25.82 -5.58
C GLY A 52 -7.90 -24.80 -4.78
N ILE A 53 -7.82 -23.52 -5.14
CA ILE A 53 -8.55 -22.43 -4.52
C ILE A 53 -9.53 -21.86 -5.56
N SER A 54 -10.76 -21.57 -5.17
CA SER A 54 -11.72 -20.92 -6.06
C SER A 54 -11.14 -19.59 -6.57
N TYR A 55 -11.28 -19.31 -7.86
CA TYR A 55 -10.69 -18.13 -8.47
C TYR A 55 -11.10 -16.82 -7.77
N GLY A 56 -12.38 -16.74 -7.34
CA GLY A 56 -12.86 -15.60 -6.58
C GLY A 56 -12.11 -15.37 -5.27
N ALA A 57 -11.81 -16.44 -4.51
CA ALA A 57 -11.03 -16.35 -3.28
C ALA A 57 -9.55 -16.04 -3.56
N PHE A 58 -8.99 -16.63 -4.63
CA PHE A 58 -7.60 -16.44 -5.03
C PHE A 58 -7.23 -14.98 -5.31
N ILE A 59 -8.13 -14.20 -5.91
CA ILE A 59 -7.87 -12.79 -6.27
C ILE A 59 -8.00 -11.82 -5.09
N VAL A 60 -8.64 -12.22 -3.98
CA VAL A 60 -8.87 -11.34 -2.82
C VAL A 60 -7.59 -10.70 -2.28
N PRO A 61 -6.53 -11.47 -1.95
CA PRO A 61 -5.29 -10.90 -1.44
C PRO A 61 -4.66 -9.89 -2.41
N GLY A 62 -4.72 -10.17 -3.71
CA GLY A 62 -4.22 -9.29 -4.77
C GLY A 62 -4.98 -7.98 -4.84
N LEU A 63 -6.31 -8.00 -4.76
CA LEU A 63 -7.17 -6.81 -4.75
C LEU A 63 -6.97 -5.94 -3.51
N ILE A 64 -6.82 -6.57 -2.34
CA ILE A 64 -6.49 -5.86 -1.11
C ILE A 64 -5.14 -5.16 -1.26
N MET A 65 -4.12 -5.86 -1.74
CA MET A 65 -2.79 -5.30 -1.96
C MET A 65 -2.80 -4.14 -2.97
N LEU A 66 -3.52 -4.27 -4.08
CA LEU A 66 -3.68 -3.20 -5.06
C LEU A 66 -4.24 -1.92 -4.43
N SER A 67 -5.32 -2.06 -3.68
CA SER A 67 -5.97 -0.93 -3.01
C SER A 67 -5.11 -0.34 -1.90
N VAL A 68 -4.50 -1.16 -1.07
CA VAL A 68 -3.65 -0.72 0.05
C VAL A 68 -2.41 0.00 -0.45
N MET A 69 -1.69 -0.55 -1.44
CA MET A 69 -0.47 0.06 -1.97
C MET A 69 -0.76 1.40 -2.65
N THR A 70 -1.82 1.50 -3.46
CA THR A 70 -2.22 2.74 -4.11
C THR A 70 -2.67 3.79 -3.11
N GLN A 71 -3.48 3.41 -2.13
CA GLN A 71 -3.97 4.33 -1.10
C GLN A 71 -2.88 4.76 -0.11
N ALA A 72 -2.00 3.86 0.31
CA ALA A 72 -0.86 4.20 1.16
C ALA A 72 0.06 5.20 0.47
N THR A 73 0.38 4.97 -0.80
CA THR A 73 1.21 5.87 -1.61
C THR A 73 0.53 7.23 -1.80
N SER A 74 -0.74 7.27 -2.16
CA SER A 74 -1.49 8.51 -2.37
C SER A 74 -1.65 9.31 -1.08
N ASN A 75 -2.04 8.67 0.02
CA ASN A 75 -2.18 9.37 1.32
C ASN A 75 -0.84 9.86 1.87
N GLY A 76 0.23 9.06 1.72
CA GLY A 76 1.58 9.43 2.12
C GLY A 76 2.11 10.61 1.33
N SER A 77 1.89 10.63 0.02
CA SER A 77 2.36 11.71 -0.85
C SER A 77 1.58 13.01 -0.63
N PHE A 78 0.26 12.93 -0.56
CA PHE A 78 -0.58 14.11 -0.34
C PHE A 78 -0.35 14.72 1.03
N GLY A 79 -0.12 13.92 2.07
CA GLY A 79 0.11 14.38 3.44
C GLY A 79 1.22 15.40 3.55
N ILE A 80 2.38 15.15 2.93
CA ILE A 80 3.53 16.05 2.98
C ILE A 80 3.53 17.09 1.85
N TYR A 81 2.97 16.74 0.68
CA TYR A 81 2.94 17.68 -0.45
C TYR A 81 2.03 18.87 -0.19
N PHE A 82 0.86 18.67 0.41
CA PHE A 82 -0.10 19.74 0.64
C PHE A 82 0.45 20.85 1.54
N PRO A 83 1.05 20.57 2.72
CA PRO A 83 1.77 21.58 3.50
C PRO A 83 2.88 22.28 2.73
N LYS A 84 3.60 21.57 1.86
CA LYS A 84 4.62 22.15 0.99
C LYS A 84 4.02 23.12 -0.03
N PHE A 85 2.88 22.74 -0.63
CA PHE A 85 2.19 23.55 -1.63
C PHE A 85 1.64 24.87 -1.08
N ILE A 86 1.05 24.84 0.13
CA ILE A 86 0.49 26.04 0.78
C ILE A 86 1.53 26.81 1.62
N GLY A 87 2.77 26.33 1.73
CA GLY A 87 3.86 26.99 2.46
C GLY A 87 3.91 26.70 3.96
N THR A 88 2.93 26.03 4.55
CA THR A 88 2.92 25.72 6.01
C THR A 88 4.01 24.73 6.42
N ILE A 89 4.68 24.09 5.46
CA ILE A 89 5.84 23.24 5.75
C ILE A 89 6.96 24.01 6.46
N TYR A 90 7.12 25.31 6.19
CA TYR A 90 8.16 26.13 6.83
C TYR A 90 7.88 26.35 8.32
N GLU A 91 6.62 26.43 8.72
CA GLU A 91 6.21 26.49 10.13
C GLU A 91 6.57 25.18 10.83
N LEU A 92 6.29 24.05 10.17
CA LEU A 92 6.64 22.73 10.65
C LEU A 92 8.16 22.54 10.83
N LEU A 93 8.97 23.04 9.86
CA LEU A 93 10.43 22.93 9.89
C LEU A 93 11.08 23.90 10.88
N SER A 94 10.42 25.01 11.24
CA SER A 94 10.89 25.96 12.24
C SER A 94 10.54 25.56 13.68
N ALA A 95 9.59 24.63 13.84
CA ALA A 95 9.23 24.09 15.15
C ALA A 95 10.36 23.24 15.73
N PRO A 96 10.51 23.14 17.06
CA PRO A 96 11.55 22.33 17.71
C PRO A 96 11.18 20.83 17.67
N ILE A 97 11.02 20.28 16.46
CA ILE A 97 10.67 18.89 16.19
C ILE A 97 11.69 18.22 15.29
N ASN A 98 11.93 16.92 15.55
CA ASN A 98 12.87 16.15 14.74
C ASN A 98 12.17 15.65 13.46
N TYR A 99 12.94 15.49 12.38
CA TYR A 99 12.43 14.89 11.14
C TYR A 99 11.77 13.50 11.34
N PHE A 100 12.26 12.73 12.29
CA PHE A 100 11.69 11.43 12.64
C PHE A 100 10.27 11.56 13.23
N GLU A 101 10.00 12.62 13.98
CA GLU A 101 8.67 12.91 14.54
C GLU A 101 7.70 13.33 13.45
N ILE A 102 8.17 14.15 12.49
CA ILE A 102 7.40 14.52 11.29
C ILE A 102 7.03 13.26 10.49
N LEU A 103 8.02 12.40 10.25
CA LEU A 103 7.84 11.14 9.53
C LEU A 103 6.81 10.24 10.22
N LEU A 104 6.94 10.02 11.52
CA LEU A 104 6.01 9.18 12.28
C LEU A 104 4.58 9.73 12.24
N GLY A 105 4.39 11.03 12.30
CA GLY A 105 3.07 11.65 12.23
C GLY A 105 2.39 11.40 10.87
N TYR A 106 3.03 11.79 9.78
CA TYR A 106 2.47 11.68 8.42
C TYR A 106 2.37 10.25 7.93
N VAL A 107 3.46 9.49 8.04
CA VAL A 107 3.49 8.08 7.58
C VAL A 107 2.58 7.22 8.45
N GLY A 108 2.58 7.44 9.77
CA GLY A 108 1.68 6.74 10.67
C GLY A 108 0.21 6.97 10.33
N ALA A 109 -0.19 8.21 10.06
CA ALA A 109 -1.56 8.53 9.63
C ALA A 109 -1.90 7.90 8.27
N ALA A 110 -0.99 8.00 7.28
CA ALA A 110 -1.21 7.42 5.96
C ALA A 110 -1.32 5.89 6.01
N ALA A 111 -0.44 5.22 6.77
CA ALA A 111 -0.47 3.78 6.98
C ALA A 111 -1.75 3.33 7.68
N THR A 112 -2.21 4.08 8.70
CA THR A 112 -3.47 3.78 9.40
C THR A 112 -4.67 3.91 8.45
N LYS A 113 -4.73 4.95 7.61
CA LYS A 113 -5.79 5.13 6.60
C LYS A 113 -5.81 3.95 5.61
N ALA A 114 -4.65 3.56 5.09
CA ALA A 114 -4.53 2.44 4.15
C ALA A 114 -4.92 1.10 4.81
N LEU A 115 -4.53 0.90 6.08
CA LEU A 115 -4.91 -0.27 6.86
C LEU A 115 -6.43 -0.38 7.03
N PHE A 116 -7.10 0.72 7.40
CA PHE A 116 -8.56 0.76 7.49
C PHE A 116 -9.23 0.39 6.16
N ILE A 117 -8.74 0.92 5.04
CA ILE A 117 -9.26 0.60 3.72
C ILE A 117 -9.05 -0.88 3.41
N GLY A 118 -7.87 -1.43 3.68
CA GLY A 118 -7.57 -2.85 3.49
C GLY A 118 -8.50 -3.77 4.30
N LEU A 119 -8.77 -3.42 5.56
CA LEU A 119 -9.70 -4.17 6.42
C LEU A 119 -11.15 -4.07 5.92
N VAL A 120 -11.58 -2.90 5.46
CA VAL A 120 -12.93 -2.72 4.88
C VAL A 120 -13.09 -3.57 3.62
N ILE A 121 -12.05 -3.60 2.76
CA ILE A 121 -12.07 -4.45 1.56
C ILE A 121 -12.08 -5.93 1.94
N LEU A 122 -11.33 -6.35 2.97
CA LEU A 122 -11.35 -7.72 3.47
C LEU A 122 -12.76 -8.14 3.91
N VAL A 123 -13.43 -7.31 4.72
CA VAL A 123 -14.80 -7.54 5.15
C VAL A 123 -15.77 -7.56 3.95
N THR A 124 -15.56 -6.67 2.97
CA THR A 124 -16.38 -6.66 1.75
C THR A 124 -16.16 -7.94 0.94
N ALA A 125 -14.94 -8.42 0.83
CA ALA A 125 -14.60 -9.64 0.11
C ALA A 125 -15.25 -10.89 0.74
N ASP A 126 -15.30 -10.94 2.06
CA ASP A 126 -15.92 -12.05 2.82
C ASP A 126 -17.43 -12.20 2.52
N ILE A 127 -18.11 -11.11 2.11
CA ILE A 127 -19.51 -11.14 1.68
C ILE A 127 -19.67 -11.86 0.33
N PHE A 128 -18.69 -11.76 -0.55
CA PHE A 128 -18.73 -12.32 -1.91
C PHE A 128 -18.15 -13.73 -2.01
N VAL A 129 -17.21 -14.06 -1.13
CA VAL A 129 -16.42 -15.28 -1.19
C VAL A 129 -16.17 -15.82 0.21
N ASP A 130 -16.34 -17.11 0.41
CA ASP A 130 -15.98 -17.77 1.68
C ASP A 130 -14.46 -17.77 1.87
N LEU A 131 -13.96 -16.85 2.70
CA LEU A 131 -12.54 -16.65 2.94
C LEU A 131 -12.06 -17.48 4.13
N LYS A 132 -11.10 -18.34 3.89
CA LYS A 132 -10.38 -19.05 4.95
C LYS A 132 -9.01 -18.40 5.16
N ILE A 133 -8.81 -17.77 6.33
CA ILE A 133 -7.54 -17.18 6.69
C ILE A 133 -6.78 -18.19 7.56
N MET A 134 -5.74 -18.80 7.00
CA MET A 134 -4.96 -19.82 7.68
C MET A 134 -4.03 -19.24 8.75
N TYR A 135 -3.40 -18.08 8.45
CA TYR A 135 -2.42 -17.43 9.33
C TYR A 135 -2.78 -15.96 9.58
N PRO A 136 -3.76 -15.64 10.46
CA PRO A 136 -4.26 -14.27 10.65
C PRO A 136 -3.20 -13.31 11.18
N VAL A 137 -2.27 -13.76 12.03
CA VAL A 137 -1.17 -12.93 12.54
C VAL A 137 -0.22 -12.52 11.42
N ALA A 138 0.14 -13.45 10.53
CA ALA A 138 0.97 -13.16 9.37
C ALA A 138 0.26 -12.24 8.38
N MET A 139 -1.05 -12.43 8.18
CA MET A 139 -1.88 -11.54 7.35
C MET A 139 -1.78 -10.08 7.85
N ILE A 140 -2.01 -9.85 9.14
CA ILE A 140 -1.91 -8.51 9.74
C ILE A 140 -0.49 -7.96 9.61
N LEU A 141 0.53 -8.79 9.85
CA LEU A 141 1.93 -8.37 9.73
C LEU A 141 2.26 -7.89 8.31
N PHE A 142 1.94 -8.68 7.28
CA PHE A 142 2.17 -8.29 5.88
C PHE A 142 1.37 -7.05 5.50
N LEU A 143 0.13 -6.94 5.95
CA LEU A 143 -0.73 -5.80 5.68
C LEU A 143 -0.14 -4.52 6.29
N VAL A 144 0.25 -4.54 7.57
CA VAL A 144 0.85 -3.39 8.27
C VAL A 144 2.19 -3.00 7.64
N LEU A 145 3.07 -3.96 7.36
CA LEU A 145 4.35 -3.70 6.71
C LEU A 145 4.16 -3.07 5.34
N THR A 146 3.21 -3.55 4.54
CA THR A 146 2.88 -2.98 3.23
C THR A 146 2.35 -1.54 3.38
N CYS A 147 1.43 -1.29 4.32
CA CYS A 147 0.93 0.05 4.59
C CYS A 147 2.06 1.03 4.94
N ILE A 148 2.96 0.65 5.83
CA ILE A 148 4.10 1.49 6.24
C ILE A 148 5.04 1.73 5.06
N SER A 149 5.44 0.68 4.35
CA SER A 149 6.41 0.78 3.25
C SER A 149 5.92 1.67 2.12
N PHE A 150 4.66 1.52 1.71
CA PHE A 150 4.08 2.31 0.63
C PHE A 150 3.69 3.73 1.09
N SER A 151 3.37 3.94 2.36
CA SER A 151 3.24 5.29 2.93
C SER A 151 4.58 6.04 2.97
N LEU A 152 5.68 5.35 3.28
CA LEU A 152 7.04 5.91 3.19
C LEU A 152 7.40 6.27 1.75
N LEU A 153 7.13 5.38 0.80
CA LEU A 153 7.31 5.66 -0.62
C LEU A 153 6.47 6.90 -1.04
N GLY A 154 5.21 6.94 -0.65
CA GLY A 154 4.34 8.09 -0.88
C GLY A 154 4.91 9.37 -0.29
N PHE A 155 5.41 9.34 0.93
CA PHE A 155 6.03 10.49 1.58
C PHE A 155 7.25 11.02 0.79
N ILE A 156 8.11 10.13 0.28
CA ILE A 156 9.24 10.49 -0.60
C ILE A 156 8.73 11.17 -1.87
N LEU A 157 7.69 10.59 -2.50
CA LEU A 157 7.07 11.12 -3.71
C LEU A 157 6.44 12.50 -3.48
N GLY A 158 5.79 12.73 -2.34
CA GLY A 158 5.22 14.02 -1.97
C GLY A 158 6.29 15.11 -1.84
N ILE A 159 7.47 14.78 -1.32
CA ILE A 159 8.60 15.71 -1.28
C ILE A 159 9.13 15.98 -2.70
N TRP A 160 9.23 14.94 -3.53
CA TRP A 160 9.75 15.02 -4.89
C TRP A 160 8.84 15.79 -5.84
N ALA A 161 7.53 15.67 -5.70
CA ALA A 161 6.53 16.24 -6.60
C ALA A 161 6.58 17.79 -6.60
N ARG A 162 6.35 18.37 -7.79
CA ARG A 162 6.25 19.82 -8.03
C ARG A 162 4.82 20.28 -8.28
N ASN A 163 3.95 19.39 -8.70
CA ASN A 163 2.53 19.66 -8.99
C ASN A 163 1.66 18.46 -8.59
N PHE A 164 0.35 18.71 -8.51
CA PHE A 164 -0.62 17.66 -8.14
C PHE A 164 -0.69 16.51 -9.14
N GLU A 165 -0.40 16.76 -10.42
CA GLU A 165 -0.38 15.72 -11.45
C GLU A 165 0.67 14.66 -11.14
N GLN A 166 1.88 15.08 -10.74
CA GLN A 166 2.97 14.17 -10.38
C GLN A 166 2.63 13.25 -9.21
N LEU A 167 1.77 13.70 -8.27
CA LEU A 167 1.31 12.85 -7.17
C LEU A 167 0.47 11.68 -7.65
N GLN A 168 -0.32 11.88 -8.70
CA GLN A 168 -1.21 10.86 -9.26
C GLN A 168 -0.50 9.95 -10.27
N LEU A 169 0.51 10.47 -10.96
CA LEU A 169 1.22 9.71 -12.00
C LEU A 169 1.90 8.46 -11.44
N VAL A 170 2.55 8.54 -10.29
CA VAL A 170 3.31 7.40 -9.76
C VAL A 170 2.40 6.27 -9.26
N PRO A 171 1.36 6.51 -8.44
CA PRO A 171 0.41 5.45 -8.11
C PRO A 171 -0.23 4.81 -9.34
N LEU A 172 -0.62 5.62 -10.32
CA LEU A 172 -1.33 5.14 -11.51
C LEU A 172 -0.41 4.42 -12.51
N LEU A 173 0.74 5.00 -12.84
CA LEU A 173 1.61 4.51 -13.91
C LEU A 173 2.71 3.55 -13.42
N VAL A 174 3.03 3.54 -12.14
CA VAL A 174 4.07 2.70 -11.59
C VAL A 174 3.48 1.65 -10.64
N VAL A 175 2.81 2.08 -9.56
CA VAL A 175 2.33 1.14 -8.54
C VAL A 175 1.27 0.20 -9.14
N THR A 176 0.28 0.72 -9.84
CA THR A 176 -0.79 -0.10 -10.41
C THR A 176 -0.28 -1.17 -11.39
N PRO A 177 0.55 -0.86 -12.40
CA PRO A 177 1.12 -1.91 -13.28
C PRO A 177 2.00 -2.90 -12.53
N LEU A 178 2.81 -2.47 -11.55
CA LEU A 178 3.61 -3.38 -10.75
C LEU A 178 2.76 -4.35 -9.94
N VAL A 179 1.62 -3.91 -9.40
CA VAL A 179 0.70 -4.78 -8.67
C VAL A 179 0.02 -5.78 -9.61
N PHE A 180 -0.42 -5.33 -10.80
CA PHE A 180 -0.98 -6.24 -11.80
C PHE A 180 0.03 -7.30 -12.25
N LEU A 181 1.28 -6.89 -12.57
CA LEU A 181 2.38 -7.78 -12.90
C LEU A 181 2.93 -8.54 -11.68
N GLY A 182 2.51 -8.17 -10.49
CA GLY A 182 2.88 -8.77 -9.21
C GLY A 182 2.15 -10.07 -8.86
N GLY A 183 1.37 -10.63 -9.80
CA GLY A 183 0.62 -11.85 -9.57
C GLY A 183 -0.68 -11.65 -8.76
N SER A 184 -1.27 -10.45 -8.78
CA SER A 184 -2.51 -10.17 -8.05
C SER A 184 -3.70 -10.97 -8.57
N PHE A 185 -3.75 -11.26 -9.86
CA PHE A 185 -4.87 -11.91 -10.54
C PHE A 185 -4.53 -13.30 -11.11
N TYR A 186 -3.28 -13.74 -10.99
CA TYR A 186 -2.78 -15.01 -11.48
C TYR A 186 -1.65 -15.51 -10.57
N SER A 187 -1.36 -16.81 -10.60
CA SER A 187 -0.14 -17.35 -9.99
C SER A 187 1.05 -17.16 -10.95
N VAL A 188 2.22 -16.89 -10.40
CA VAL A 188 3.47 -16.77 -11.20
C VAL A 188 3.73 -18.04 -12.00
N SER A 189 3.32 -19.20 -11.50
CA SER A 189 3.43 -20.49 -12.17
C SER A 189 2.66 -20.58 -13.50
N MET A 190 1.60 -19.76 -13.68
CA MET A 190 0.79 -19.72 -14.90
C MET A 190 1.45 -18.96 -16.06
N LEU A 191 2.52 -18.22 -15.78
CA LEU A 191 3.23 -17.46 -16.81
C LEU A 191 4.20 -18.32 -17.61
N PRO A 192 4.50 -17.96 -18.88
CA PRO A 192 5.61 -18.53 -19.63
C PRO A 192 6.95 -18.33 -18.90
N PRO A 193 7.94 -19.24 -19.03
CA PRO A 193 9.19 -19.24 -18.24
C PRO A 193 9.99 -17.93 -18.28
N ILE A 194 9.93 -17.20 -19.39
CA ILE A 194 10.58 -15.88 -19.52
C ILE A 194 9.92 -14.87 -18.61
N TRP A 195 8.59 -14.81 -18.60
CA TRP A 195 7.83 -13.88 -17.79
C TRP A 195 7.90 -14.21 -16.30
N GLN A 196 7.99 -15.49 -15.92
CA GLN A 196 8.24 -15.88 -14.53
C GLN A 196 9.52 -15.23 -13.99
N LYS A 197 10.61 -15.27 -14.78
CA LYS A 197 11.89 -14.65 -14.39
C LYS A 197 11.79 -13.12 -14.31
N ILE A 198 11.12 -12.49 -15.27
CA ILE A 198 10.93 -11.03 -15.29
C ILE A 198 10.09 -10.58 -14.07
N THR A 199 9.05 -11.33 -13.77
CA THR A 199 8.15 -11.05 -12.63
C THR A 199 8.89 -11.08 -11.29
N LEU A 200 9.91 -11.91 -11.12
CA LEU A 200 10.73 -11.96 -9.91
C LEU A 200 11.57 -10.69 -9.67
N PHE A 201 11.79 -9.85 -10.69
CA PHE A 201 12.39 -8.52 -10.50
C PHE A 201 11.40 -7.50 -9.96
N ASN A 202 10.11 -7.80 -9.97
CA ASN A 202 9.07 -6.94 -9.43
C ASN A 202 8.98 -7.11 -7.89
N PRO A 203 9.29 -6.09 -7.07
CA PRO A 203 9.24 -6.21 -5.62
C PRO A 203 7.84 -6.49 -5.09
N VAL A 204 6.78 -6.14 -5.84
CA VAL A 204 5.39 -6.35 -5.43
C VAL A 204 5.01 -7.82 -5.42
N VAL A 205 5.65 -8.67 -6.24
CA VAL A 205 5.41 -10.14 -6.24
C VAL A 205 5.61 -10.73 -4.85
N TYR A 206 6.68 -10.33 -4.18
CA TYR A 206 7.01 -10.83 -2.84
C TYR A 206 5.96 -10.42 -1.80
N LEU A 207 5.38 -9.23 -1.95
CA LEU A 207 4.35 -8.71 -1.06
C LEU A 207 3.01 -9.44 -1.28
N VAL A 208 2.60 -9.57 -2.54
CA VAL A 208 1.35 -10.26 -2.90
C VAL A 208 1.44 -11.75 -2.55
N SER A 209 2.56 -12.41 -2.88
CA SER A 209 2.80 -13.82 -2.56
C SER A 209 2.79 -14.08 -1.06
N GLY A 210 3.52 -13.26 -0.28
CA GLY A 210 3.55 -13.40 1.18
C GLY A 210 2.19 -13.15 1.83
N PHE A 211 1.45 -12.16 1.34
CA PHE A 211 0.10 -11.88 1.83
C PHE A 211 -0.88 -13.00 1.45
N ARG A 212 -0.83 -13.53 0.22
CA ARG A 212 -1.64 -14.66 -0.23
C ARG A 212 -1.35 -15.93 0.58
N TRP A 213 -0.08 -16.18 0.88
CA TRP A 213 0.29 -17.30 1.74
C TRP A 213 -0.42 -17.26 3.09
N SER A 214 -0.62 -16.09 3.67
CA SER A 214 -1.31 -15.97 4.96
C SER A 214 -2.78 -16.41 4.92
N PHE A 215 -3.39 -16.40 3.74
CA PHE A 215 -4.76 -16.90 3.53
C PHE A 215 -4.78 -18.40 3.30
N PHE A 216 -3.98 -18.89 2.38
CA PHE A 216 -4.14 -20.23 1.81
C PHE A 216 -3.00 -21.21 2.12
N GLY A 217 -1.91 -20.74 2.72
CA GLY A 217 -0.71 -21.56 2.96
C GLY A 217 0.15 -21.79 1.70
N ASN A 218 -0.31 -21.38 0.52
CA ASN A 218 0.40 -21.49 -0.75
C ASN A 218 1.07 -20.18 -1.11
N ALA A 219 2.32 -20.22 -1.55
CA ALA A 219 3.11 -19.05 -1.93
C ALA A 219 3.87 -19.31 -3.22
N ASP A 220 3.83 -18.31 -4.14
CA ASP A 220 4.66 -18.34 -5.36
C ASP A 220 6.16 -18.20 -5.02
N VAL A 221 6.49 -17.56 -3.89
CA VAL A 221 7.86 -17.28 -3.43
C VAL A 221 7.99 -17.65 -1.95
N PRO A 222 9.15 -18.17 -1.50
CA PRO A 222 9.38 -18.49 -0.09
C PRO A 222 9.10 -17.29 0.82
N ILE A 223 8.40 -17.52 1.93
CA ILE A 223 7.93 -16.48 2.85
C ILE A 223 9.05 -15.63 3.42
N ILE A 224 10.20 -16.26 3.72
CA ILE A 224 11.39 -15.57 4.24
C ILE A 224 11.89 -14.56 3.23
N VAL A 225 11.88 -14.89 1.95
CA VAL A 225 12.30 -13.98 0.87
C VAL A 225 11.31 -12.80 0.77
N SER A 226 10.02 -13.05 0.90
CA SER A 226 8.99 -12.01 0.93
C SER A 226 9.17 -11.04 2.12
N LEU A 227 9.45 -11.56 3.31
CA LEU A 227 9.72 -10.74 4.50
C LEU A 227 11.02 -9.93 4.34
N LEU A 228 12.08 -10.52 3.81
CA LEU A 228 13.32 -9.81 3.54
C LEU A 228 13.14 -8.72 2.47
N ALA A 229 12.38 -8.99 1.42
CA ALA A 229 12.09 -8.01 0.38
C ALA A 229 11.35 -6.79 0.92
N ILE A 230 10.26 -6.99 1.68
CA ILE A 230 9.52 -5.86 2.26
C ILE A 230 10.33 -5.10 3.30
N SER A 231 11.10 -5.80 4.13
CA SER A 231 11.95 -5.17 5.15
C SER A 231 13.06 -4.35 4.52
N SER A 232 13.73 -4.87 3.48
CA SER A 232 14.78 -4.15 2.75
C SER A 232 14.21 -2.92 2.04
N PHE A 233 13.04 -3.03 1.43
CA PHE A 233 12.35 -1.90 0.80
C PHE A 233 11.99 -0.81 1.83
N THR A 234 11.45 -1.20 2.98
CA THR A 234 11.12 -0.28 4.08
C THR A 234 12.37 0.45 4.58
N ILE A 235 13.46 -0.29 4.82
CA ILE A 235 14.74 0.28 5.26
C ILE A 235 15.29 1.25 4.20
N ALA A 236 15.25 0.88 2.93
CA ALA A 236 15.70 1.76 1.85
C ALA A 236 14.89 3.07 1.83
N CYS A 237 13.57 3.02 1.97
CA CYS A 237 12.72 4.21 2.06
C CYS A 237 13.10 5.08 3.28
N ILE A 238 13.33 4.49 4.46
CA ILE A 238 13.74 5.22 5.67
C ILE A 238 15.09 5.91 5.45
N VAL A 239 16.06 5.22 4.85
CA VAL A 239 17.37 5.79 4.54
C VAL A 239 17.26 6.96 3.57
N ILE A 240 16.44 6.83 2.52
CA ILE A 240 16.18 7.91 1.55
C ILE A 240 15.55 9.13 2.26
N VAL A 241 14.57 8.93 3.12
CA VAL A 241 13.92 10.00 3.89
C VAL A 241 14.94 10.68 4.81
N ALA A 242 15.75 9.91 5.54
CA ALA A 242 16.80 10.45 6.40
C ALA A 242 17.83 11.29 5.59
N TRP A 243 18.21 10.83 4.41
CA TRP A 243 19.09 11.57 3.50
C TRP A 243 18.44 12.88 3.01
N ILE A 244 17.17 12.85 2.61
CA ILE A 244 16.41 14.03 2.17
C ILE A 244 16.38 15.10 3.27
N PHE A 245 16.04 14.72 4.50
CA PHE A 245 16.01 15.69 5.61
C PHE A 245 17.39 16.21 6.01
N LYS A 246 18.42 15.37 5.93
CA LYS A 246 19.81 15.76 6.23
C LYS A 246 20.36 16.75 5.20
N THR A 247 20.03 16.56 3.93
CA THR A 247 20.50 17.42 2.81
C THR A 247 19.58 18.62 2.57
N GLY A 248 18.34 18.60 3.05
CA GLY A 248 17.32 19.61 2.74
C GLY A 248 16.79 19.53 1.30
N TRP A 249 17.08 18.43 0.59
CA TRP A 249 16.73 18.28 -0.82
C TRP A 249 15.23 18.42 -1.06
N ARG A 250 14.84 19.37 -1.90
CA ARG A 250 13.45 19.70 -2.28
C ARG A 250 12.47 20.02 -1.13
N ILE A 251 12.95 20.16 0.10
CA ILE A 251 12.13 20.62 1.22
C ILE A 251 12.23 22.13 1.37
N LYS A 252 13.39 22.71 1.06
CA LYS A 252 13.71 24.14 1.24
C LYS A 252 13.67 24.94 -0.07
N GLN A 253 12.85 24.53 -1.03
CA GLN A 253 12.69 25.24 -2.31
C GLN A 253 11.38 25.99 -2.37
#